data_b37256ec3d79a4ab82268ab43ce661ae
#
_entry.id   b37256ec3d79a4ab82268ab43ce661ae
#
_cell.length_a   1.000
_cell.length_b   1.000
_cell.length_c   1.000
_cell.angle_alpha   90.00
_cell.angle_beta   90.00
_cell.angle_gamma   90.00
#
_symmetry.space_group_name_H-M   'P 1'
#
loop_
_entity.id
_entity.type
_entity.pdbx_description
1 polymer ?
#
loop_
_entity_poly.entity_id
_entity_poly.type
_entity_poly.pdbx_seq_one_letter_code
_entity_poly.pdbx_strand_id
1 'polypeptide(L)'
;MAEPALGFIGIGKMGLPMTVRLLAAGYRVTAFNRTPARLQAVRDAGAEVADSPAAVAARADIVFLCLTDTQAVEDVAFGEVGVGAGGSAGKLLVDCSSISPEATRRMADRLAATAGMRWMDAPVSGGVEGARRGTLIFMCGGESDEVERVRPVLGCLGQRATHIGPVGSGQAAKLCNQAIVSCNLAAIAEVINLARRAGLGEARLPQALAGGFADSLPLQIYGPRMAVPAVGEPLGEVATMMKDVANVLELARSLGASMPMTAAAEDLYRRTADLGYRHGDLETLMRLYDR
;
A
#
# COMPACT_ATOMS: atom_id res chain seq x y z
N MET A 1 -13.60 13.63 24.24
CA MET A 1 -12.15 13.34 24.39
C MET A 1 -11.40 14.26 23.44
N ALA A 2 -10.20 14.73 23.79
CA ALA A 2 -9.39 15.53 22.87
C ALA A 2 -9.01 14.68 21.65
N GLU A 3 -8.93 15.30 20.47
CA GLU A 3 -8.46 14.61 19.26
C GLU A 3 -7.00 14.20 19.45
N PRO A 4 -6.59 12.97 19.02
CA PRO A 4 -5.23 12.50 19.17
C PRO A 4 -4.26 13.33 18.30
N ALA A 5 -3.07 13.58 18.81
CA ALA A 5 -1.97 14.11 18.00
C ALA A 5 -1.43 13.00 17.09
N LEU A 6 -1.29 13.29 15.80
CA LEU A 6 -0.86 12.31 14.80
C LEU A 6 0.59 12.55 14.37
N GLY A 7 1.32 11.47 14.18
CA GLY A 7 2.59 11.45 13.46
C GLY A 7 2.41 10.84 12.08
N PHE A 8 3.11 11.33 11.06
CA PHE A 8 3.12 10.70 9.75
C PHE A 8 4.54 10.61 9.20
N ILE A 9 5.00 9.38 8.94
CA ILE A 9 6.34 9.11 8.45
C ILE A 9 6.26 8.42 7.09
N GLY A 10 6.94 9.01 6.10
CA GLY A 10 6.92 8.52 4.72
C GLY A 10 6.00 9.33 3.82
N ILE A 11 6.43 10.56 3.49
CA ILE A 11 5.73 11.49 2.61
C ILE A 11 6.08 11.17 1.14
N GLY A 12 5.60 10.01 0.70
CA GLY A 12 5.71 9.52 -0.66
C GLY A 12 4.44 9.79 -1.48
N LYS A 13 4.30 9.07 -2.62
CA LYS A 13 3.11 9.18 -3.51
C LYS A 13 1.80 8.90 -2.76
N MET A 14 1.81 7.97 -1.80
CA MET A 14 0.65 7.62 -0.96
C MET A 14 0.57 8.49 0.30
N GLY A 15 1.68 8.65 1.02
CA GLY A 15 1.70 9.34 2.30
C GLY A 15 1.39 10.83 2.20
N LEU A 16 1.80 11.50 1.12
CA LEU A 16 1.47 12.92 0.91
C LEU A 16 -0.05 13.18 0.92
N PRO A 17 -0.86 12.58 0.02
CA PRO A 17 -2.30 12.81 0.03
C PRO A 17 -2.98 12.35 1.33
N MET A 18 -2.52 11.26 1.95
CA MET A 18 -3.03 10.83 3.25
C MET A 18 -2.79 11.90 4.34
N THR A 19 -1.57 12.43 4.43
CA THR A 19 -1.22 13.48 5.40
C THR A 19 -2.06 14.74 5.19
N VAL A 20 -2.19 15.20 3.93
CA VAL A 20 -2.99 16.38 3.59
C VAL A 20 -4.47 16.19 3.99
N ARG A 21 -5.02 15.00 3.81
CA ARG A 21 -6.40 14.70 4.23
C ARG A 21 -6.58 14.74 5.75
N LEU A 22 -5.62 14.24 6.52
CA LEU A 22 -5.67 14.32 7.99
C LEU A 22 -5.64 15.77 8.47
N LEU A 23 -4.78 16.60 7.87
CA LEU A 23 -4.74 18.04 8.15
C LEU A 23 -6.04 18.73 7.80
N ALA A 24 -6.61 18.42 6.62
CA ALA A 24 -7.91 18.97 6.19
C ALA A 24 -9.08 18.51 7.07
N ALA A 25 -8.97 17.37 7.74
CA ALA A 25 -9.92 16.88 8.72
C ALA A 25 -9.75 17.53 10.12
N GLY A 26 -8.75 18.41 10.30
CA GLY A 26 -8.53 19.16 11.54
C GLY A 26 -7.50 18.53 12.49
N TYR A 27 -6.93 17.37 12.18
CA TYR A 27 -5.92 16.75 13.03
C TYR A 27 -4.62 17.53 13.03
N ARG A 28 -3.97 17.63 14.19
CA ARG A 28 -2.59 18.08 14.31
C ARG A 28 -1.66 16.96 13.84
N VAL A 29 -0.84 17.22 12.82
CA VAL A 29 0.07 16.21 12.25
C VAL A 29 1.51 16.69 12.32
N THR A 30 2.37 15.87 12.94
CA THR A 30 3.83 16.02 12.86
C THR A 30 4.38 15.06 11.81
N ALA A 31 5.03 15.58 10.78
CA ALA A 31 5.50 14.79 9.63
C ALA A 31 7.03 14.64 9.63
N PHE A 32 7.48 13.49 9.12
CA PHE A 32 8.88 13.23 8.81
C PHE A 32 9.03 12.50 7.48
N ASN A 33 10.07 12.85 6.74
CA ASN A 33 10.49 12.09 5.56
C ASN A 33 12.01 12.16 5.40
N ARG A 34 12.64 11.03 5.03
CA ARG A 34 14.09 10.94 4.81
C ARG A 34 14.61 11.95 3.77
N THR A 35 13.79 12.28 2.76
CA THR A 35 14.09 13.29 1.76
C THR A 35 13.38 14.60 2.13
N PRO A 36 14.09 15.63 2.64
CA PRO A 36 13.47 16.85 3.17
C PRO A 36 12.63 17.62 2.15
N ALA A 37 13.02 17.59 0.87
CA ALA A 37 12.27 18.27 -0.19
C ALA A 37 10.81 17.81 -0.33
N ARG A 38 10.49 16.57 0.09
CA ARG A 38 9.11 16.06 0.07
C ARG A 38 8.24 16.61 1.19
N LEU A 39 8.81 17.25 2.20
CA LEU A 39 8.08 17.80 3.33
C LEU A 39 7.46 19.17 3.03
N GLN A 40 7.88 19.85 1.97
CA GLN A 40 7.38 21.19 1.67
C GLN A 40 5.85 21.21 1.49
N ALA A 41 5.31 20.30 0.71
CA ALA A 41 3.88 20.24 0.44
C ALA A 41 3.01 20.00 1.69
N VAL A 42 3.47 19.16 2.63
CA VAL A 42 2.73 18.93 3.88
C VAL A 42 2.92 20.09 4.86
N ARG A 43 4.06 20.77 4.85
CA ARG A 43 4.30 22.00 5.63
C ARG A 43 3.35 23.12 5.16
N ASP A 44 3.22 23.32 3.85
CA ASP A 44 2.31 24.31 3.26
C ASP A 44 0.84 23.98 3.59
N ALA A 45 0.52 22.70 3.78
CA ALA A 45 -0.80 22.22 4.21
C ALA A 45 -1.02 22.33 5.74
N GLY A 46 -0.01 22.78 6.52
CA GLY A 46 -0.14 23.02 7.96
C GLY A 46 0.44 21.94 8.87
N ALA A 47 1.21 20.98 8.35
CA ALA A 47 1.90 20.01 9.19
C ALA A 47 3.09 20.63 9.94
N GLU A 48 3.30 20.24 11.19
CA GLU A 48 4.59 20.40 11.83
C GLU A 48 5.59 19.41 11.19
N VAL A 49 6.86 19.80 11.15
CA VAL A 49 7.93 18.94 10.64
C VAL A 49 8.90 18.61 11.76
N ALA A 50 9.28 17.35 11.87
CA ALA A 50 10.27 16.86 12.81
C ALA A 50 11.55 16.41 12.09
N ASP A 51 12.66 16.40 12.83
CA ASP A 51 13.98 16.08 12.30
C ASP A 51 14.29 14.57 12.32
N SER A 52 13.46 13.78 13.01
CA SER A 52 13.63 12.33 13.11
C SER A 52 12.31 11.59 13.36
N PRO A 53 12.25 10.27 13.10
CA PRO A 53 11.13 9.43 13.50
C PRO A 53 10.88 9.44 15.01
N ALA A 54 11.93 9.49 15.82
CA ALA A 54 11.81 9.61 17.29
C ALA A 54 11.12 10.90 17.71
N ALA A 55 11.46 12.02 17.07
CA ALA A 55 10.84 13.32 17.37
C ALA A 55 9.35 13.34 16.95
N VAL A 56 8.96 12.62 15.88
CA VAL A 56 7.55 12.40 15.53
C VAL A 56 6.86 11.60 16.62
N ALA A 57 7.43 10.46 17.02
CA ALA A 57 6.84 9.57 18.03
C ALA A 57 6.71 10.24 19.40
N ALA A 58 7.67 11.10 19.79
CA ALA A 58 7.60 11.86 21.03
C ALA A 58 6.38 12.79 21.10
N ARG A 59 5.98 13.39 19.95
CA ARG A 59 4.91 14.40 19.86
C ARG A 59 3.53 13.82 19.52
N ALA A 60 3.46 12.58 19.03
CA ALA A 60 2.23 11.96 18.56
C ALA A 60 1.70 10.90 19.54
N ASP A 61 0.39 10.72 19.57
CA ASP A 61 -0.31 9.61 20.23
C ASP A 61 -0.41 8.40 19.30
N ILE A 62 -0.55 8.66 18.00
CA ILE A 62 -0.66 7.67 16.93
C ILE A 62 0.32 8.05 15.82
N VAL A 63 1.22 7.14 15.45
CA VAL A 63 2.22 7.34 14.39
C VAL A 63 1.87 6.47 13.19
N PHE A 64 1.61 7.08 12.05
CA PHE A 64 1.40 6.39 10.76
C PHE A 64 2.73 6.22 10.02
N LEU A 65 2.95 5.02 9.48
CA LEU A 65 4.02 4.74 8.53
C LEU A 65 3.42 4.47 7.14
N CYS A 66 4.05 4.98 6.09
CA CYS A 66 3.74 4.63 4.70
C CYS A 66 5.03 4.58 3.89
N LEU A 67 5.72 3.43 3.93
CA LEU A 67 7.07 3.22 3.45
C LEU A 67 7.10 2.15 2.34
N THR A 68 8.25 1.96 1.70
CA THR A 68 8.38 1.17 0.47
C THR A 68 8.47 -0.33 0.71
N ASP A 69 9.14 -0.76 1.78
CA ASP A 69 9.50 -2.16 2.03
C ASP A 69 9.79 -2.43 3.51
N THR A 70 9.99 -3.70 3.82
CA THR A 70 10.24 -4.19 5.19
C THR A 70 11.46 -3.54 5.83
N GLN A 71 12.57 -3.39 5.09
CA GLN A 71 13.80 -2.79 5.62
C GLN A 71 13.59 -1.33 5.99
N ALA A 72 12.91 -0.57 5.14
CA ALA A 72 12.61 0.84 5.42
C ALA A 72 11.74 1.01 6.67
N VAL A 73 10.78 0.08 6.91
CA VAL A 73 9.97 0.08 8.13
C VAL A 73 10.82 -0.26 9.34
N GLU A 74 11.69 -1.26 9.24
CA GLU A 74 12.58 -1.65 10.35
C GLU A 74 13.56 -0.53 10.72
N ASP A 75 14.19 0.12 9.72
CA ASP A 75 15.10 1.24 9.93
C ASP A 75 14.41 2.43 10.61
N VAL A 76 13.18 2.76 10.19
CA VAL A 76 12.38 3.84 10.76
C VAL A 76 11.88 3.49 12.16
N ALA A 77 11.53 2.25 12.41
CA ALA A 77 11.03 1.84 13.72
C ALA A 77 12.15 1.73 14.76
N PHE A 78 13.34 1.21 14.38
CA PHE A 78 14.37 0.76 15.31
C PHE A 78 15.77 1.34 15.07
N GLY A 79 15.93 2.23 14.11
CA GLY A 79 17.20 2.97 13.94
C GLY A 79 17.53 3.80 15.19
N GLU A 80 18.72 4.34 15.29
CA GLU A 80 19.23 5.11 16.43
C GLU A 80 18.25 6.24 16.86
N VAL A 81 17.66 6.94 15.89
CA VAL A 81 16.62 7.96 16.08
C VAL A 81 15.26 7.48 15.55
N GLY A 82 14.99 6.18 15.66
CA GLY A 82 13.76 5.54 15.20
C GLY A 82 12.55 5.83 16.10
N VAL A 83 11.38 5.38 15.66
CA VAL A 83 10.11 5.54 16.39
C VAL A 83 10.22 4.99 17.82
N GLY A 84 10.87 3.84 18.00
CA GLY A 84 11.05 3.21 19.32
C GLY A 84 11.81 4.10 20.32
N ALA A 85 12.74 4.94 19.86
CA ALA A 85 13.49 5.85 20.73
C ALA A 85 12.65 7.02 21.26
N GLY A 86 11.58 7.40 20.57
CA GLY A 86 10.64 8.44 21.00
C GLY A 86 9.28 7.91 21.46
N GLY A 87 9.07 6.60 21.33
CA GLY A 87 7.85 5.90 21.70
C GLY A 87 7.69 5.73 23.20
N SER A 88 6.48 5.46 23.64
CA SER A 88 6.16 5.13 25.05
C SER A 88 4.86 4.34 25.13
N ALA A 89 4.61 3.77 26.32
CA ALA A 89 3.35 3.09 26.61
C ALA A 89 2.13 4.00 26.34
N GLY A 90 1.06 3.41 25.80
CA GLY A 90 -0.17 4.11 25.42
C GLY A 90 -0.15 4.71 24.02
N LYS A 91 1.01 4.79 23.36
CA LYS A 91 1.12 5.20 21.96
C LYS A 91 0.96 4.02 21.00
N LEU A 92 0.51 4.32 19.79
CA LEU A 92 0.26 3.31 18.75
C LEU A 92 1.02 3.66 17.46
N LEU A 93 1.65 2.65 16.88
CA LEU A 93 2.18 2.73 15.53
C LEU A 93 1.21 2.02 14.58
N VAL A 94 0.80 2.71 13.51
CA VAL A 94 -0.07 2.22 12.44
C VAL A 94 0.73 2.13 11.15
N ASP A 95 1.06 0.91 10.74
CA ASP A 95 1.84 0.68 9.54
C ASP A 95 0.95 0.45 8.31
N CYS A 96 0.86 1.45 7.44
CA CYS A 96 0.15 1.39 6.16
C CYS A 96 1.03 0.90 5.00
N SER A 97 2.27 0.50 5.26
CA SER A 97 3.18 -0.07 4.27
C SER A 97 2.72 -1.47 3.83
N SER A 98 3.25 -1.97 2.73
CA SER A 98 3.05 -3.37 2.29
C SER A 98 4.35 -4.14 2.49
N ILE A 99 4.41 -4.93 3.58
CA ILE A 99 5.60 -5.63 4.05
C ILE A 99 5.29 -7.08 4.45
N SER A 100 6.32 -7.83 4.85
CA SER A 100 6.18 -9.20 5.32
C SER A 100 5.32 -9.29 6.60
N PRO A 101 4.28 -10.15 6.63
CA PRO A 101 3.49 -10.37 7.86
C PRO A 101 4.31 -10.92 9.03
N GLU A 102 5.30 -11.75 8.74
CA GLU A 102 6.19 -12.30 9.76
C GLU A 102 7.10 -11.22 10.36
N ALA A 103 7.70 -10.39 9.49
CA ALA A 103 8.50 -9.25 9.94
C ALA A 103 7.67 -8.27 10.78
N THR A 104 6.41 -8.02 10.37
CA THR A 104 5.47 -7.18 11.13
C THR A 104 5.28 -7.69 12.55
N ARG A 105 5.02 -8.99 12.73
CA ARG A 105 4.87 -9.60 14.07
C ARG A 105 6.13 -9.44 14.92
N ARG A 106 7.32 -9.78 14.36
CA ARG A 106 8.60 -9.62 15.07
C ARG A 106 8.87 -8.16 15.47
N MET A 107 8.57 -7.22 14.58
CA MET A 107 8.75 -5.80 14.86
C MET A 107 7.77 -5.29 15.91
N ALA A 108 6.53 -5.75 15.89
CA ALA A 108 5.52 -5.41 16.89
C ALA A 108 5.94 -5.88 18.30
N ASP A 109 6.38 -7.14 18.43
CA ASP A 109 6.87 -7.70 19.69
C ASP A 109 8.08 -6.92 20.21
N ARG A 110 9.02 -6.59 19.30
CA ARG A 110 10.20 -5.79 19.63
C ARG A 110 9.83 -4.38 20.12
N LEU A 111 8.89 -3.70 19.43
CA LEU A 111 8.47 -2.35 19.80
C LEU A 111 7.76 -2.33 21.15
N ALA A 112 6.91 -3.32 21.39
CA ALA A 112 6.25 -3.48 22.69
C ALA A 112 7.26 -3.71 23.83
N ALA A 113 8.26 -4.58 23.61
CA ALA A 113 9.28 -4.90 24.59
C ALA A 113 10.24 -3.72 24.88
N THR A 114 10.60 -2.93 23.87
CA THR A 114 11.62 -1.87 24.00
C THR A 114 11.05 -0.49 24.34
N ALA A 115 9.85 -0.18 23.88
CA ALA A 115 9.22 1.13 24.03
C ALA A 115 7.83 1.07 24.72
N GLY A 116 7.28 -0.11 24.99
CA GLY A 116 5.91 -0.26 25.47
C GLY A 116 4.83 0.23 24.47
N MET A 117 5.23 0.55 23.25
CA MET A 117 4.36 1.06 22.21
C MET A 117 3.70 -0.09 21.45
N ARG A 118 2.39 0.02 21.17
CA ARG A 118 1.67 -0.99 20.39
C ARG A 118 1.83 -0.80 18.90
N TRP A 119 1.53 -1.85 18.14
CA TRP A 119 1.60 -1.89 16.66
C TRP A 119 0.28 -2.39 16.09
N MET A 120 -0.18 -1.72 15.04
CA MET A 120 -1.29 -2.13 14.18
C MET A 120 -0.80 -2.08 12.73
N ASP A 121 -0.97 -3.14 11.97
CA ASP A 121 -0.77 -3.11 10.54
C ASP A 121 -2.07 -2.79 9.80
N ALA A 122 -2.02 -1.83 8.91
CA ALA A 122 -3.17 -1.30 8.18
C ALA A 122 -2.84 -1.00 6.71
N PRO A 123 -2.29 -1.98 5.97
CA PRO A 123 -2.03 -1.78 4.54
C PRO A 123 -3.31 -1.46 3.78
N VAL A 124 -3.14 -0.77 2.64
CA VAL A 124 -4.23 -0.15 1.90
C VAL A 124 -4.40 -0.70 0.49
N SER A 125 -5.62 -0.63 -0.01
CA SER A 125 -5.97 -0.79 -1.42
C SER A 125 -6.71 0.46 -1.91
N GLY A 126 -6.54 0.84 -3.20
CA GLY A 126 -7.14 2.02 -3.82
C GLY A 126 -6.14 2.95 -4.51
N GLY A 127 -4.82 2.71 -4.33
CA GLY A 127 -3.76 3.46 -4.98
C GLY A 127 -3.73 4.95 -4.60
N VAL A 128 -2.95 5.72 -5.35
CA VAL A 128 -2.76 7.16 -5.11
C VAL A 128 -4.08 7.92 -5.23
N GLU A 129 -4.94 7.53 -6.17
CA GLU A 129 -6.24 8.19 -6.35
C GLU A 129 -7.17 7.93 -5.18
N GLY A 130 -7.21 6.70 -4.65
CA GLY A 130 -7.93 6.39 -3.42
C GLY A 130 -7.45 7.20 -2.23
N ALA A 131 -6.12 7.40 -2.12
CA ALA A 131 -5.54 8.24 -1.07
C ALA A 131 -5.95 9.71 -1.22
N ARG A 132 -5.94 10.25 -2.45
CA ARG A 132 -6.39 11.63 -2.74
C ARG A 132 -7.87 11.83 -2.40
N ARG A 133 -8.73 10.88 -2.79
CA ARG A 133 -10.19 10.96 -2.60
C ARG A 133 -10.67 10.55 -1.21
N GLY A 134 -9.82 9.92 -0.38
CA GLY A 134 -10.24 9.36 0.91
C GLY A 134 -11.13 8.12 0.74
N THR A 135 -10.86 7.32 -0.27
CA THR A 135 -11.63 6.10 -0.60
C THR A 135 -10.79 4.84 -0.44
N LEU A 136 -9.72 4.90 0.36
CA LEU A 136 -8.88 3.73 0.63
C LEU A 136 -9.68 2.64 1.34
N ILE A 137 -9.27 1.40 1.10
CA ILE A 137 -9.72 0.22 1.85
C ILE A 137 -8.56 -0.22 2.72
N PHE A 138 -8.76 -0.21 4.04
CA PHE A 138 -7.78 -0.66 5.03
C PHE A 138 -8.05 -2.10 5.44
N MET A 139 -7.01 -2.91 5.48
CA MET A 139 -7.00 -4.25 6.04
C MET A 139 -6.24 -4.20 7.36
N CYS A 140 -6.95 -4.26 8.49
CA CYS A 140 -6.38 -3.97 9.80
C CYS A 140 -6.04 -5.25 10.56
N GLY A 141 -4.79 -5.35 11.02
CA GLY A 141 -4.30 -6.37 11.93
C GLY A 141 -3.81 -5.74 13.22
N GLY A 142 -4.28 -6.24 14.36
CA GLY A 142 -3.94 -5.69 15.69
C GLY A 142 -4.99 -6.04 16.72
N GLU A 143 -4.86 -5.47 17.91
CA GLU A 143 -5.87 -5.61 18.95
C GLU A 143 -7.15 -4.85 18.56
N SER A 144 -8.31 -5.43 18.88
CA SER A 144 -9.61 -4.87 18.47
C SER A 144 -9.86 -3.46 19.03
N ASP A 145 -9.44 -3.21 20.25
CA ASP A 145 -9.56 -1.90 20.91
C ASP A 145 -8.72 -0.82 20.20
N GLU A 146 -7.53 -1.16 19.70
CA GLU A 146 -6.68 -0.24 18.94
C GLU A 146 -7.26 0.03 17.55
N VAL A 147 -7.82 -0.98 16.89
CA VAL A 147 -8.50 -0.79 15.61
C VAL A 147 -9.69 0.18 15.77
N GLU A 148 -10.50 0.01 16.82
CA GLU A 148 -11.62 0.92 17.10
C GLU A 148 -11.15 2.33 17.48
N ARG A 149 -10.05 2.44 18.23
CA ARG A 149 -9.42 3.72 18.59
C ARG A 149 -9.00 4.52 17.35
N VAL A 150 -8.46 3.85 16.32
CA VAL A 150 -7.97 4.48 15.08
C VAL A 150 -9.07 4.67 14.03
N ARG A 151 -10.18 3.95 14.13
CA ARG A 151 -11.27 3.95 13.14
C ARG A 151 -11.71 5.35 12.70
N PRO A 152 -11.91 6.35 13.60
CA PRO A 152 -12.28 7.70 13.18
C PRO A 152 -11.22 8.36 12.28
N VAL A 153 -9.94 8.15 12.60
CA VAL A 153 -8.81 8.69 11.80
C VAL A 153 -8.76 8.02 10.43
N LEU A 154 -8.90 6.67 10.37
CA LEU A 154 -8.94 5.92 9.11
C LEU A 154 -10.14 6.32 8.25
N GLY A 155 -11.27 6.71 8.87
CA GLY A 155 -12.46 7.22 8.17
C GLY A 155 -12.21 8.50 7.38
N CYS A 156 -11.21 9.29 7.75
CA CYS A 156 -10.80 10.47 6.96
C CYS A 156 -9.99 10.10 5.70
N LEU A 157 -9.39 8.89 5.69
CA LEU A 157 -8.49 8.41 4.65
C LEU A 157 -9.13 7.40 3.71
N GLY A 158 -10.19 6.72 4.16
CA GLY A 158 -10.80 5.63 3.43
C GLY A 158 -12.27 5.42 3.74
N GLN A 159 -12.90 4.65 2.89
CA GLN A 159 -14.32 4.32 3.02
C GLN A 159 -14.58 3.07 3.84
N ARG A 160 -13.54 2.27 4.12
CA ARG A 160 -13.66 1.03 4.90
C ARG A 160 -12.35 0.69 5.60
N ALA A 161 -12.46 0.31 6.87
CA ALA A 161 -11.39 -0.30 7.65
C ALA A 161 -11.92 -1.60 8.26
N THR A 162 -11.38 -2.73 7.82
CA THR A 162 -11.83 -4.07 8.25
C THR A 162 -10.78 -4.69 9.16
N HIS A 163 -11.16 -5.01 10.39
CA HIS A 163 -10.32 -5.80 11.29
C HIS A 163 -10.32 -7.26 10.83
N ILE A 164 -9.13 -7.78 10.51
CA ILE A 164 -8.93 -9.13 9.96
C ILE A 164 -8.49 -10.11 11.05
N GLY A 165 -7.77 -9.64 12.05
CA GLY A 165 -7.23 -10.49 13.11
C GLY A 165 -6.06 -9.82 13.85
N PRO A 166 -5.24 -10.59 14.57
CA PRO A 166 -4.09 -10.05 15.31
C PRO A 166 -3.05 -9.41 14.38
N VAL A 167 -2.01 -8.81 14.96
CA VAL A 167 -0.89 -8.18 14.23
C VAL A 167 -0.34 -9.08 13.13
N GLY A 168 -0.12 -8.53 11.94
CA GLY A 168 0.30 -9.23 10.73
C GLY A 168 -0.85 -9.78 9.88
N SER A 169 -2.09 -9.79 10.39
CA SER A 169 -3.25 -10.25 9.61
C SER A 169 -3.64 -9.28 8.50
N GLY A 170 -3.48 -7.98 8.73
CA GLY A 170 -3.69 -6.96 7.70
C GLY A 170 -2.72 -7.13 6.53
N GLN A 171 -1.42 -7.35 6.85
CA GLN A 171 -0.40 -7.62 5.83
C GLN A 171 -0.69 -8.92 5.07
N ALA A 172 -1.10 -9.99 5.76
CA ALA A 172 -1.48 -11.23 5.10
C ALA A 172 -2.70 -11.02 4.16
N ALA A 173 -3.71 -10.28 4.61
CA ALA A 173 -4.86 -9.93 3.77
C ALA A 173 -4.45 -9.07 2.56
N LYS A 174 -3.49 -8.15 2.74
CA LYS A 174 -2.94 -7.37 1.63
C LYS A 174 -2.22 -8.26 0.62
N LEU A 175 -1.48 -9.27 1.05
CA LEU A 175 -0.85 -10.23 0.15
C LEU A 175 -1.90 -11.04 -0.63
N CYS A 176 -3.00 -11.48 0.00
CA CYS A 176 -4.12 -12.10 -0.71
C CYS A 176 -4.72 -11.15 -1.76
N ASN A 177 -4.92 -9.87 -1.41
CA ASN A 177 -5.35 -8.86 -2.39
C ASN A 177 -4.38 -8.75 -3.56
N GLN A 178 -3.06 -8.70 -3.30
CA GLN A 178 -2.06 -8.55 -4.35
C GLN A 178 -1.97 -9.79 -5.25
N ALA A 179 -2.16 -11.00 -4.71
CA ALA A 179 -2.30 -12.23 -5.50
C ALA A 179 -3.45 -12.11 -6.51
N ILE A 180 -4.63 -11.68 -6.07
CA ILE A 180 -5.80 -11.51 -6.94
C ILE A 180 -5.54 -10.42 -7.98
N VAL A 181 -5.02 -9.27 -7.57
CA VAL A 181 -4.77 -8.13 -8.48
C VAL A 181 -3.73 -8.49 -9.53
N SER A 182 -2.63 -9.14 -9.16
CA SER A 182 -1.56 -9.52 -10.09
C SER A 182 -2.03 -10.52 -11.14
N CYS A 183 -2.75 -11.57 -10.73
CA CYS A 183 -3.34 -12.55 -11.64
C CYS A 183 -4.40 -11.91 -12.55
N ASN A 184 -5.22 -11.01 -12.02
CA ASN A 184 -6.25 -10.32 -12.78
C ASN A 184 -5.63 -9.44 -13.87
N LEU A 185 -4.60 -8.65 -13.55
CA LEU A 185 -3.91 -7.82 -14.55
C LEU A 185 -3.20 -8.64 -15.61
N ALA A 186 -2.60 -9.78 -15.25
CA ALA A 186 -2.01 -10.72 -16.22
C ALA A 186 -3.07 -11.26 -17.18
N ALA A 187 -4.21 -11.71 -16.65
CA ALA A 187 -5.34 -12.21 -17.47
C ALA A 187 -5.93 -11.10 -18.36
N ILE A 188 -6.05 -9.86 -17.87
CA ILE A 188 -6.54 -8.73 -18.67
C ILE A 188 -5.60 -8.47 -19.85
N ALA A 189 -4.28 -8.49 -19.67
CA ALA A 189 -3.32 -8.31 -20.75
C ALA A 189 -3.47 -9.40 -21.82
N GLU A 190 -3.62 -10.67 -21.42
CA GLU A 190 -3.86 -11.78 -22.34
C GLU A 190 -5.17 -11.60 -23.14
N VAL A 191 -6.25 -11.23 -22.45
CA VAL A 191 -7.58 -11.08 -23.06
C VAL A 191 -7.63 -9.90 -24.02
N ILE A 192 -7.00 -8.77 -23.69
CA ILE A 192 -6.88 -7.61 -24.58
C ILE A 192 -6.07 -7.99 -25.84
N ASN A 193 -4.97 -8.74 -25.70
CA ASN A 193 -4.21 -9.23 -26.83
C ASN A 193 -5.03 -10.22 -27.69
N LEU A 194 -5.77 -11.15 -27.08
CA LEU A 194 -6.66 -12.07 -27.78
C LEU A 194 -7.72 -11.31 -28.58
N ALA A 195 -8.38 -10.31 -27.97
CA ALA A 195 -9.38 -9.49 -28.63
C ALA A 195 -8.80 -8.76 -29.85
N ARG A 196 -7.59 -8.20 -29.73
CA ARG A 196 -6.86 -7.56 -30.83
C ARG A 196 -6.62 -8.53 -31.98
N ARG A 197 -6.13 -9.74 -31.69
CA ARG A 197 -5.87 -10.78 -32.73
C ARG A 197 -7.15 -11.35 -33.36
N ALA A 198 -8.25 -11.36 -32.62
CA ALA A 198 -9.56 -11.77 -33.12
C ALA A 198 -10.28 -10.66 -33.93
N GLY A 199 -9.66 -9.50 -34.12
CA GLY A 199 -10.26 -8.36 -34.81
C GLY A 199 -11.44 -7.72 -34.10
N LEU A 200 -11.54 -7.92 -32.78
CA LEU A 200 -12.54 -7.24 -31.94
C LEU A 200 -12.07 -5.82 -31.64
N GLY A 201 -13.02 -4.95 -31.31
CA GLY A 201 -12.69 -3.62 -30.79
C GLY A 201 -12.18 -3.72 -29.35
N GLU A 202 -10.90 -4.08 -29.16
CA GLU A 202 -10.30 -4.36 -27.86
C GLU A 202 -10.46 -3.22 -26.86
N ALA A 203 -10.48 -1.97 -27.32
CA ALA A 203 -10.73 -0.79 -26.49
C ALA A 203 -12.16 -0.74 -25.91
N ARG A 204 -13.12 -1.44 -26.54
CA ARG A 204 -14.52 -1.52 -26.10
C ARG A 204 -14.80 -2.72 -25.20
N LEU A 205 -13.86 -3.67 -25.14
CA LEU A 205 -14.07 -4.92 -24.41
C LEU A 205 -14.33 -4.70 -22.91
N PRO A 206 -13.59 -3.84 -22.19
CA PRO A 206 -13.88 -3.57 -20.78
C PRO A 206 -15.31 -3.06 -20.56
N GLN A 207 -15.76 -2.12 -21.40
CA GLN A 207 -17.14 -1.62 -21.33
C GLN A 207 -18.18 -2.70 -21.63
N ALA A 208 -17.92 -3.58 -22.59
CA ALA A 208 -18.84 -4.66 -22.94
C ALA A 208 -19.00 -5.71 -21.82
N LEU A 209 -17.99 -5.85 -20.97
CA LEU A 209 -18.00 -6.77 -19.83
C LEU A 209 -18.44 -6.10 -18.50
N ALA A 210 -18.63 -4.78 -18.51
CA ALA A 210 -18.96 -4.01 -17.31
C ALA A 210 -20.26 -4.50 -16.64
N GLY A 211 -20.21 -4.72 -15.33
CA GLY A 211 -21.30 -5.25 -14.53
C GLY A 211 -21.56 -6.76 -14.72
N GLY A 212 -20.86 -7.43 -15.61
CA GLY A 212 -20.92 -8.87 -15.84
C GLY A 212 -20.00 -9.67 -14.91
N PHE A 213 -20.03 -10.98 -15.03
CA PHE A 213 -19.29 -11.89 -14.15
C PHE A 213 -17.76 -11.78 -14.28
N ALA A 214 -17.27 -11.35 -15.43
CA ALA A 214 -15.85 -11.12 -15.71
C ALA A 214 -15.38 -9.70 -15.36
N ASP A 215 -16.29 -8.83 -14.94
CA ASP A 215 -15.95 -7.45 -14.60
C ASP A 215 -15.10 -7.35 -13.34
N SER A 216 -14.21 -6.38 -13.33
CA SER A 216 -13.42 -6.05 -12.16
C SER A 216 -12.92 -4.61 -12.25
N LEU A 217 -12.67 -3.97 -11.09
CA LEU A 217 -12.07 -2.63 -11.08
C LEU A 217 -10.73 -2.57 -11.86
N PRO A 218 -9.80 -3.54 -11.74
CA PRO A 218 -8.62 -3.61 -12.59
C PRO A 218 -8.94 -3.65 -14.09
N LEU A 219 -9.97 -4.41 -14.53
CA LEU A 219 -10.38 -4.46 -15.94
C LEU A 219 -10.84 -3.08 -16.44
N GLN A 220 -11.66 -2.37 -15.65
CA GLN A 220 -12.18 -1.06 -16.05
C GLN A 220 -11.09 0.04 -16.06
N ILE A 221 -10.07 -0.09 -15.21
CA ILE A 221 -8.97 0.88 -15.13
C ILE A 221 -7.88 0.57 -16.16
N TYR A 222 -7.38 -0.68 -16.18
CA TYR A 222 -6.22 -1.06 -16.99
C TYR A 222 -6.56 -1.59 -18.38
N GLY A 223 -7.75 -2.17 -18.57
CA GLY A 223 -8.17 -2.68 -19.86
C GLY A 223 -8.10 -1.64 -20.97
N PRO A 224 -8.69 -0.44 -20.83
CA PRO A 224 -8.56 0.64 -21.81
C PRO A 224 -7.12 1.08 -22.05
N ARG A 225 -6.29 1.15 -21.00
CA ARG A 225 -4.86 1.55 -21.08
C ARG A 225 -4.01 0.49 -21.78
N MET A 226 -4.34 -0.79 -21.60
CA MET A 226 -3.70 -1.91 -22.29
C MET A 226 -4.11 -2.00 -23.76
N ALA A 227 -5.34 -1.63 -24.08
CA ALA A 227 -5.83 -1.61 -25.47
C ALA A 227 -5.22 -0.47 -26.28
N VAL A 228 -5.13 0.71 -25.70
CA VAL A 228 -4.56 1.90 -26.33
C VAL A 228 -3.50 2.49 -25.38
N PRO A 229 -2.23 2.61 -25.82
CA PRO A 229 -1.18 3.18 -24.97
C PRO A 229 -1.63 4.50 -24.37
N ALA A 230 -1.76 4.55 -23.05
CA ALA A 230 -2.26 5.73 -22.36
C ALA A 230 -1.15 6.78 -22.23
N VAL A 231 -1.53 8.02 -22.49
CA VAL A 231 -0.73 9.19 -22.11
C VAL A 231 -1.28 9.66 -20.75
N GLY A 232 -0.55 9.42 -19.67
CA GLY A 232 -1.00 9.81 -18.34
C GLY A 232 -0.01 9.42 -17.24
N GLU A 233 -0.29 9.85 -16.01
CA GLU A 233 0.52 9.43 -14.87
C GLU A 233 0.42 7.91 -14.65
N PRO A 234 1.55 7.24 -14.32
CA PRO A 234 1.55 5.84 -13.95
C PRO A 234 0.68 5.60 -12.71
N LEU A 235 -0.18 4.58 -12.78
CA LEU A 235 -1.06 4.20 -11.67
C LEU A 235 -0.40 3.19 -10.75
N GLY A 236 0.51 2.37 -11.28
CA GLY A 236 1.28 1.37 -10.57
C GLY A 236 2.66 1.22 -11.20
N GLU A 237 3.51 0.40 -10.61
CA GLU A 237 4.86 0.15 -11.10
C GLU A 237 5.12 -1.37 -11.11
N VAL A 238 5.67 -1.87 -12.21
CA VAL A 238 6.03 -3.29 -12.36
C VAL A 238 6.94 -3.76 -11.23
N ALA A 239 7.96 -2.98 -10.86
CA ALA A 239 8.86 -3.31 -9.75
C ALA A 239 8.13 -3.46 -8.40
N THR A 240 7.15 -2.61 -8.14
CA THR A 240 6.33 -2.70 -6.92
C THR A 240 5.47 -3.97 -6.92
N MET A 241 4.84 -4.29 -8.05
CA MET A 241 4.04 -5.51 -8.16
C MET A 241 4.90 -6.77 -8.05
N MET A 242 6.09 -6.77 -8.64
CA MET A 242 7.05 -7.88 -8.50
C MET A 242 7.42 -8.13 -7.02
N LYS A 243 7.71 -7.07 -6.27
CA LYS A 243 7.98 -7.17 -4.82
C LYS A 243 6.77 -7.77 -4.09
N ASP A 244 5.57 -7.29 -4.38
CA ASP A 244 4.36 -7.75 -3.71
C ASP A 244 4.07 -9.23 -4.03
N VAL A 245 4.21 -9.66 -5.28
CA VAL A 245 4.03 -11.05 -5.70
C VAL A 245 5.10 -11.96 -5.09
N ALA A 246 6.36 -11.50 -5.00
CA ALA A 246 7.41 -12.24 -4.31
C ALA A 246 7.06 -12.48 -2.82
N ASN A 247 6.56 -11.46 -2.13
CA ASN A 247 6.08 -11.59 -0.74
C ASN A 247 4.90 -12.57 -0.62
N VAL A 248 3.98 -12.58 -1.60
CA VAL A 248 2.87 -13.56 -1.65
C VAL A 248 3.42 -14.98 -1.72
N LEU A 249 4.34 -15.24 -2.65
CA LEU A 249 4.92 -16.57 -2.86
C LEU A 249 5.79 -17.01 -1.69
N GLU A 250 6.46 -16.10 -1.02
CA GLU A 250 7.21 -16.37 0.21
C GLU A 250 6.28 -16.80 1.34
N LEU A 251 5.20 -16.04 1.60
CA LEU A 251 4.19 -16.39 2.58
C LEU A 251 3.55 -17.74 2.24
N ALA A 252 3.19 -17.97 0.98
CA ALA A 252 2.62 -19.24 0.54
C ALA A 252 3.55 -20.42 0.82
N ARG A 253 4.85 -20.29 0.51
CA ARG A 253 5.86 -21.32 0.80
C ARG A 253 5.99 -21.61 2.30
N SER A 254 6.00 -20.58 3.14
CA SER A 254 6.10 -20.74 4.60
C SER A 254 4.89 -21.45 5.21
N LEU A 255 3.73 -21.36 4.56
CA LEU A 255 2.46 -21.97 4.98
C LEU A 255 2.14 -23.28 4.24
N GLY A 256 2.98 -23.72 3.30
CA GLY A 256 2.72 -24.91 2.47
C GLY A 256 1.54 -24.73 1.50
N ALA A 257 1.16 -23.49 1.17
CA ALA A 257 0.06 -23.17 0.24
C ALA A 257 0.56 -23.17 -1.21
N SER A 258 -0.17 -23.86 -2.11
CA SER A 258 0.15 -23.87 -3.54
C SER A 258 -0.48 -22.67 -4.25
N MET A 259 0.32 -21.89 -5.00
CA MET A 259 -0.10 -20.66 -5.70
C MET A 259 0.34 -20.66 -7.19
N PRO A 260 -0.09 -21.64 -8.00
CA PRO A 260 0.39 -21.79 -9.39
C PRO A 260 0.02 -20.60 -10.28
N MET A 261 -1.16 -19.99 -10.13
CA MET A 261 -1.57 -18.82 -10.90
C MET A 261 -0.73 -17.58 -10.56
N THR A 262 -0.43 -17.39 -9.28
CA THR A 262 0.44 -16.28 -8.83
C THR A 262 1.87 -16.48 -9.32
N ALA A 263 2.38 -17.71 -9.36
CA ALA A 263 3.70 -18.01 -9.92
C ALA A 263 3.76 -17.74 -11.43
N ALA A 264 2.71 -18.07 -12.17
CA ALA A 264 2.61 -17.72 -13.59
C ALA A 264 2.58 -16.19 -13.80
N ALA A 265 1.82 -15.46 -12.98
CA ALA A 265 1.80 -14.01 -13.02
C ALA A 265 3.19 -13.40 -12.71
N GLU A 266 3.92 -13.94 -11.70
CA GLU A 266 5.30 -13.51 -11.40
C GLU A 266 6.21 -13.59 -12.64
N ASP A 267 6.15 -14.71 -13.38
CA ASP A 267 6.95 -14.87 -14.61
C ASP A 267 6.65 -13.78 -15.64
N LEU A 268 5.37 -13.45 -15.83
CA LEU A 268 4.98 -12.37 -16.75
C LEU A 268 5.52 -11.00 -16.33
N TYR A 269 5.45 -10.65 -15.04
CA TYR A 269 6.02 -9.40 -14.53
C TYR A 269 7.55 -9.37 -14.66
N ARG A 270 8.23 -10.48 -14.38
CA ARG A 270 9.67 -10.60 -14.55
C ARG A 270 10.07 -10.40 -16.01
N ARG A 271 9.41 -11.08 -16.94
CA ARG A 271 9.65 -10.91 -18.37
C ARG A 271 9.38 -9.49 -18.87
N THR A 272 8.37 -8.81 -18.33
CA THR A 272 8.10 -7.40 -18.63
C THR A 272 9.25 -6.51 -18.13
N ALA A 273 9.78 -6.78 -16.94
CA ALA A 273 10.94 -6.07 -16.42
C ALA A 273 12.20 -6.31 -17.28
N ASP A 274 12.42 -7.55 -17.75
CA ASP A 274 13.54 -7.95 -18.62
C ASP A 274 13.48 -7.25 -20.00
N LEU A 275 12.28 -6.88 -20.46
CA LEU A 275 12.09 -6.03 -21.64
C LEU A 275 12.39 -4.55 -21.41
N GLY A 276 12.86 -4.17 -20.20
CA GLY A 276 13.19 -2.80 -19.85
C GLY A 276 12.10 -1.99 -19.16
N TYR A 277 10.93 -2.59 -18.88
CA TYR A 277 9.77 -1.92 -18.27
C TYR A 277 9.66 -2.10 -16.76
N ARG A 278 10.78 -2.39 -16.07
CA ARG A 278 10.81 -2.55 -14.61
C ARG A 278 10.17 -1.38 -13.85
N HIS A 279 10.40 -0.17 -14.32
CA HIS A 279 9.84 1.08 -13.75
C HIS A 279 8.66 1.62 -14.56
N GLY A 280 8.13 0.82 -15.48
CA GLY A 280 6.93 1.14 -16.24
C GLY A 280 5.65 0.91 -15.42
N ASP A 281 4.54 1.50 -15.90
CA ASP A 281 3.22 1.21 -15.37
C ASP A 281 2.78 -0.23 -15.70
N LEU A 282 1.84 -0.76 -14.94
CA LEU A 282 1.37 -2.16 -15.07
C LEU A 282 0.73 -2.47 -16.44
N GLU A 283 0.25 -1.47 -17.17
CA GLU A 283 -0.20 -1.63 -18.56
C GLU A 283 0.92 -2.12 -19.50
N THR A 284 2.20 -1.93 -19.14
CA THR A 284 3.35 -2.39 -19.92
C THR A 284 3.47 -3.91 -20.02
N LEU A 285 2.67 -4.68 -19.25
CA LEU A 285 2.47 -6.12 -19.49
C LEU A 285 2.09 -6.42 -20.96
N MET A 286 1.39 -5.51 -21.64
CA MET A 286 1.05 -5.65 -23.05
C MET A 286 2.27 -5.76 -23.98
N ARG A 287 3.44 -5.25 -23.55
CA ARG A 287 4.69 -5.33 -24.33
C ARG A 287 5.17 -6.78 -24.56
N LEU A 288 4.69 -7.71 -23.72
CA LEU A 288 4.94 -9.15 -23.95
C LEU A 288 4.28 -9.68 -25.24
N TYR A 289 3.29 -8.98 -25.76
CA TYR A 289 2.44 -9.40 -26.88
C TYR A 289 2.61 -8.55 -28.15
N ASP A 290 3.51 -7.57 -28.13
CA ASP A 290 3.79 -6.66 -29.27
C ASP A 290 4.63 -7.32 -30.41
N ARG A 291 4.45 -8.66 -30.65
CA ARG A 291 5.12 -9.40 -31.73
C ARG A 291 4.20 -9.75 -32.86
#